data_68da6e5abde3e7e5a3689e14b8945b8e
#
_entry.id   68da6e5abde3e7e5a3689e14b8945b8e
#
_cell.length_a   1.000
_cell.length_b   1.000
_cell.length_c   1.000
_cell.angle_alpha   90.00
_cell.angle_beta   90.00
_cell.angle_gamma   90.00
#
_symmetry.space_group_name_H-M   'P 1'
#
loop_
_entity.id
_entity.type
_entity.pdbx_description
1 polymer ?
#
loop_
_entity_poly.entity_id
_entity_poly.type
_entity_poly.pdbx_seq_one_letter_code
_entity_poly.pdbx_strand_id
1 'polypeptide(L)'
;MSKNILDDARAYLVNSLKGKRNGFETKHPWRKDWEFAVLHSLRVESYTLKILARENHSLSEQEIILLRLAAILHDIARLDKRENHAKSGAEIVEKWLQDNSGYNLKSGDTARVLEMIADHSNKDVREQDFGKAVLKDADTLDEIGAMSIFMTSNWLEPQSPFFFYELRQRLIDFELSFCDKKLAVLNTNGAKEILREKKAFVENFIAQLTDELQADGYIEQMLLGLSKNGG
;
A
#
# COMPACT_ATOMS: atom_id res chain seq x y z
N MET A 1 -8.90 29.16 -16.61
CA MET A 1 -7.94 28.15 -16.14
C MET A 1 -8.38 26.79 -16.66
N SER A 2 -7.52 26.05 -17.34
CA SER A 2 -7.83 24.68 -17.74
C SER A 2 -8.05 23.82 -16.48
N LYS A 3 -9.16 23.09 -16.43
CA LYS A 3 -9.42 22.15 -15.32
C LYS A 3 -8.34 21.09 -15.29
N ASN A 4 -7.69 20.91 -14.14
CA ASN A 4 -6.72 19.84 -13.94
C ASN A 4 -7.44 18.63 -13.33
N ILE A 5 -7.69 17.61 -14.13
CA ILE A 5 -8.41 16.39 -13.71
C ILE A 5 -7.80 15.72 -12.47
N LEU A 6 -6.49 15.76 -12.30
CA LEU A 6 -5.83 15.13 -11.15
C LEU A 6 -6.06 15.91 -9.85
N ASP A 7 -6.08 17.25 -9.91
CA ASP A 7 -6.35 18.07 -8.73
C ASP A 7 -7.82 17.96 -8.33
N ASP A 8 -8.71 17.95 -9.32
CA ASP A 8 -10.14 17.73 -9.08
C ASP A 8 -10.42 16.33 -8.53
N ALA A 9 -9.69 15.30 -9.00
CA ALA A 9 -9.80 13.93 -8.46
C ALA A 9 -9.34 13.83 -7.00
N ARG A 10 -8.25 14.51 -6.62
CA ARG A 10 -7.79 14.58 -5.22
C ARG A 10 -8.81 15.27 -4.33
N ALA A 11 -9.37 16.39 -4.80
CA ALA A 11 -10.44 17.09 -4.09
C ALA A 11 -11.69 16.21 -3.96
N TYR A 12 -12.07 15.48 -5.02
CA TYR A 12 -13.18 14.55 -5.00
C TYR A 12 -12.98 13.40 -4.03
N LEU A 13 -11.77 12.78 -4.01
CA LEU A 13 -11.40 11.74 -3.05
C LEU A 13 -11.58 12.23 -1.60
N VAL A 14 -11.01 13.39 -1.28
CA VAL A 14 -11.12 13.99 0.06
C VAL A 14 -12.57 14.22 0.44
N ASN A 15 -13.36 14.86 -0.45
CA ASN A 15 -14.77 15.18 -0.18
C ASN A 15 -15.64 13.90 -0.04
N SER A 16 -15.34 12.86 -0.81
CA SER A 16 -16.07 11.59 -0.78
C SER A 16 -15.80 10.76 0.48
N LEU A 17 -14.59 10.85 1.04
CA LEU A 17 -14.19 10.08 2.21
C LEU A 17 -14.34 10.86 3.52
N LYS A 18 -14.37 12.18 3.49
CA LYS A 18 -14.37 13.05 4.66
C LYS A 18 -15.42 12.64 5.70
N GLY A 19 -14.96 12.44 6.92
CA GLY A 19 -15.80 12.06 8.06
C GLY A 19 -16.24 10.60 8.08
N LYS A 20 -15.90 9.80 7.06
CA LYS A 20 -16.17 8.36 7.07
C LYS A 20 -15.19 7.61 7.95
N ARG A 21 -15.66 6.52 8.52
CA ARG A 21 -14.84 5.63 9.33
C ARG A 21 -15.16 4.18 9.01
N ASN A 22 -14.11 3.39 8.84
CA ASN A 22 -14.24 1.96 8.65
C ASN A 22 -14.68 1.29 9.96
N GLY A 23 -15.76 0.52 9.93
CA GLY A 23 -16.28 -0.26 11.07
C GLY A 23 -15.53 -1.56 11.35
N PHE A 24 -14.54 -1.95 10.54
CA PHE A 24 -13.85 -3.24 10.68
C PHE A 24 -12.83 -3.23 11.82
N GLU A 25 -12.70 -4.35 12.50
CA GLU A 25 -11.62 -4.55 13.46
C GLU A 25 -10.27 -4.62 12.76
N THR A 26 -9.30 -3.91 13.30
CA THR A 26 -7.91 -3.91 12.84
C THR A 26 -6.96 -3.68 14.00
N LYS A 27 -5.80 -4.29 13.96
CA LYS A 27 -4.68 -3.99 14.87
C LYS A 27 -4.06 -2.61 14.64
N HIS A 28 -4.47 -1.93 13.57
CA HIS A 28 -3.96 -0.62 13.16
C HIS A 28 -5.08 0.41 13.21
N PRO A 29 -5.32 1.07 14.36
CA PRO A 29 -6.47 1.97 14.57
C PRO A 29 -6.59 3.08 13.52
N TRP A 30 -5.46 3.64 13.07
CA TRP A 30 -5.42 4.70 12.05
C TRP A 30 -5.97 4.27 10.68
N ARG A 31 -5.97 2.97 10.35
CA ARG A 31 -6.57 2.44 9.11
C ARG A 31 -8.09 2.57 9.05
N LYS A 32 -8.72 2.93 10.17
CA LYS A 32 -10.18 3.14 10.24
C LYS A 32 -10.59 4.51 9.74
N ASP A 33 -9.69 5.47 9.76
CA ASP A 33 -9.99 6.88 9.54
C ASP A 33 -9.83 7.27 8.07
N TRP A 34 -10.67 8.17 7.60
CA TRP A 34 -10.70 8.60 6.21
C TRP A 34 -9.40 9.30 5.77
N GLU A 35 -8.74 10.01 6.68
CA GLU A 35 -7.45 10.64 6.39
C GLU A 35 -6.40 9.61 5.97
N PHE A 36 -6.39 8.47 6.64
CA PHE A 36 -5.45 7.41 6.28
C PHE A 36 -5.75 6.84 4.90
N ALA A 37 -7.03 6.65 4.55
CA ALA A 37 -7.44 6.17 3.24
C ALA A 37 -7.06 7.16 2.12
N VAL A 38 -7.24 8.47 2.35
CA VAL A 38 -6.77 9.51 1.44
C VAL A 38 -5.26 9.45 1.27
N LEU A 39 -4.51 9.43 2.39
CA LEU A 39 -3.04 9.38 2.36
C LEU A 39 -2.51 8.10 1.69
N HIS A 40 -3.18 6.97 1.88
CA HIS A 40 -2.89 5.73 1.16
C HIS A 40 -2.98 5.93 -0.36
N SER A 41 -4.10 6.42 -0.85
CA SER A 41 -4.28 6.67 -2.29
C SER A 41 -3.24 7.62 -2.88
N LEU A 42 -2.86 8.68 -2.16
CA LEU A 42 -1.82 9.62 -2.59
C LEU A 42 -0.42 8.98 -2.58
N ARG A 43 -0.14 8.08 -1.63
CA ARG A 43 1.11 7.29 -1.63
C ARG A 43 1.14 6.30 -2.80
N VAL A 44 0.01 5.67 -3.12
CA VAL A 44 -0.11 4.79 -4.30
C VAL A 44 0.14 5.57 -5.59
N GLU A 45 -0.43 6.78 -5.74
CA GLU A 45 -0.09 7.67 -6.86
C GLU A 45 1.43 7.96 -6.93
N SER A 46 2.06 8.24 -5.79
CA SER A 46 3.50 8.47 -5.73
C SER A 46 4.31 7.23 -6.12
N TYR A 47 3.91 6.03 -5.67
CA TYR A 47 4.57 4.79 -6.06
C TYR A 47 4.39 4.48 -7.55
N THR A 48 3.22 4.78 -8.12
CA THR A 48 2.99 4.68 -9.56
C THR A 48 4.06 5.44 -10.34
N LEU A 49 4.32 6.71 -9.98
CA LEU A 49 5.35 7.53 -10.63
C LEU A 49 6.77 6.99 -10.38
N LYS A 50 7.06 6.50 -9.18
CA LYS A 50 8.37 5.90 -8.85
C LYS A 50 8.65 4.61 -9.63
N ILE A 51 7.62 3.79 -9.85
CA ILE A 51 7.71 2.58 -10.68
C ILE A 51 7.99 3.00 -12.12
N LEU A 52 7.18 3.90 -12.69
CA LEU A 52 7.37 4.38 -14.07
C LEU A 52 8.77 4.94 -14.31
N ALA A 53 9.33 5.67 -13.34
CA ALA A 53 10.68 6.24 -13.44
C ALA A 53 11.80 5.16 -13.48
N ARG A 54 11.51 3.91 -13.09
CA ARG A 54 12.42 2.76 -13.12
C ARG A 54 12.13 1.76 -14.24
N GLU A 55 11.10 2.02 -15.03
CA GLU A 55 10.71 1.16 -16.15
C GLU A 55 11.05 1.81 -17.49
N ASN A 56 11.46 0.97 -18.44
CA ASN A 56 11.48 1.38 -19.86
C ASN A 56 10.08 1.15 -20.43
N HIS A 57 9.26 2.20 -20.48
CA HIS A 57 7.86 2.12 -20.93
C HIS A 57 7.58 3.05 -22.10
N SER A 58 6.52 2.73 -22.85
CA SER A 58 6.03 3.51 -24.01
C SER A 58 4.73 4.27 -23.70
N LEU A 59 4.35 4.43 -22.43
CA LEU A 59 3.13 5.16 -22.06
C LEU A 59 3.26 6.63 -22.47
N SER A 60 2.23 7.13 -23.16
CA SER A 60 2.06 8.55 -23.46
C SER A 60 1.74 9.35 -22.19
N GLU A 61 1.91 10.67 -22.25
CA GLU A 61 1.51 11.57 -21.16
C GLU A 61 0.05 11.36 -20.74
N GLN A 62 -0.84 11.14 -21.72
CA GLN A 62 -2.26 10.88 -21.45
C GLN A 62 -2.44 9.59 -20.66
N GLU A 63 -1.80 8.49 -21.04
CA GLU A 63 -1.89 7.22 -20.32
C GLU A 63 -1.33 7.32 -18.89
N ILE A 64 -0.28 8.12 -18.68
CA ILE A 64 0.24 8.41 -17.35
C ILE A 64 -0.78 9.20 -16.52
N ILE A 65 -1.50 10.16 -17.12
CA ILE A 65 -2.58 10.89 -16.44
C ILE A 65 -3.71 9.92 -16.04
N LEU A 66 -4.14 9.03 -16.94
CA LEU A 66 -5.19 8.04 -16.65
C LEU A 66 -4.77 7.08 -15.53
N LEU A 67 -3.54 6.60 -15.56
CA LEU A 67 -3.00 5.73 -14.53
C LEU A 67 -2.92 6.43 -13.17
N ARG A 68 -2.49 7.68 -13.12
CA ARG A 68 -2.49 8.49 -11.89
C ARG A 68 -3.91 8.73 -11.38
N LEU A 69 -4.85 9.01 -12.29
CA LEU A 69 -6.27 9.17 -11.94
C LEU A 69 -6.83 7.89 -11.30
N ALA A 70 -6.52 6.73 -11.88
CA ALA A 70 -6.89 5.45 -11.31
C ALA A 70 -6.23 5.23 -9.93
N ALA A 71 -4.96 5.57 -9.76
CA ALA A 71 -4.24 5.45 -8.49
C ALA A 71 -4.83 6.35 -7.39
N ILE A 72 -5.24 7.59 -7.72
CA ILE A 72 -5.89 8.49 -6.76
C ILE A 72 -7.24 7.92 -6.30
N LEU A 73 -8.00 7.29 -7.19
CA LEU A 73 -9.41 6.94 -6.93
C LEU A 73 -9.65 5.45 -6.69
N HIS A 74 -8.62 4.58 -6.74
CA HIS A 74 -8.78 3.12 -6.70
C HIS A 74 -9.55 2.62 -5.45
N ASP A 75 -9.33 3.25 -4.31
CA ASP A 75 -9.88 2.85 -3.01
C ASP A 75 -11.01 3.78 -2.51
N ILE A 76 -11.63 4.59 -3.39
CA ILE A 76 -12.67 5.55 -3.02
C ILE A 76 -13.88 4.93 -2.30
N ALA A 77 -14.16 3.64 -2.52
CA ALA A 77 -15.23 2.90 -1.87
C ALA A 77 -14.76 2.07 -0.66
N ARG A 78 -13.47 2.08 -0.31
CA ARG A 78 -12.86 1.16 0.67
C ARG A 78 -13.44 1.27 2.07
N LEU A 79 -13.82 2.46 2.50
CA LEU A 79 -14.38 2.68 3.85
C LEU A 79 -15.85 2.24 3.95
N ASP A 80 -16.59 2.29 2.85
CA ASP A 80 -18.00 1.90 2.81
C ASP A 80 -18.18 0.41 2.56
N LYS A 81 -17.26 -0.21 1.80
CA LYS A 81 -17.37 -1.60 1.36
C LYS A 81 -16.02 -2.32 1.46
N ARG A 82 -15.95 -3.36 2.27
CA ARG A 82 -14.75 -4.20 2.37
C ARG A 82 -14.63 -5.11 1.17
N GLU A 83 -15.70 -5.81 0.85
CA GLU A 83 -15.78 -6.69 -0.30
C GLU A 83 -16.32 -5.92 -1.51
N ASN A 84 -15.78 -6.21 -2.68
CA ASN A 84 -16.14 -5.54 -3.94
C ASN A 84 -15.87 -4.02 -4.00
N HIS A 85 -15.04 -3.46 -3.07
CA HIS A 85 -14.72 -2.02 -3.08
C HIS A 85 -14.16 -1.55 -4.42
N ALA A 86 -13.39 -2.38 -5.11
CA ALA A 86 -12.82 -2.06 -6.43
C ALA A 86 -13.92 -1.82 -7.49
N LYS A 87 -14.90 -2.73 -7.59
CA LYS A 87 -16.01 -2.57 -8.53
C LYS A 87 -16.91 -1.39 -8.15
N SER A 88 -17.27 -1.27 -6.85
CA SER A 88 -18.05 -0.13 -6.37
C SER A 88 -17.31 1.19 -6.55
N GLY A 89 -15.98 1.20 -6.40
CA GLY A 89 -15.14 2.36 -6.67
C GLY A 89 -15.20 2.77 -8.14
N ALA A 90 -15.13 1.82 -9.07
CA ALA A 90 -15.26 2.09 -10.50
C ALA A 90 -16.62 2.72 -10.83
N GLU A 91 -17.73 2.21 -10.28
CA GLU A 91 -19.10 2.78 -10.47
C GLU A 91 -19.18 4.24 -9.95
N ILE A 92 -18.58 4.53 -8.79
CA ILE A 92 -18.53 5.88 -8.23
C ILE A 92 -17.74 6.83 -9.15
N VAL A 93 -16.59 6.36 -9.64
CA VAL A 93 -15.71 7.14 -10.52
C VAL A 93 -16.36 7.35 -11.89
N GLU A 94 -17.06 6.36 -12.43
CA GLU A 94 -17.81 6.51 -13.70
C GLU A 94 -18.81 7.66 -13.60
N LYS A 95 -19.62 7.66 -12.55
CA LYS A 95 -20.58 8.73 -12.33
C LYS A 95 -19.90 10.10 -12.19
N TRP A 96 -18.81 10.18 -11.43
CA TRP A 96 -18.07 11.44 -11.27
C TRP A 96 -17.52 11.94 -12.61
N LEU A 97 -16.99 11.08 -13.47
CA LEU A 97 -16.51 11.45 -14.80
C LEU A 97 -17.64 11.90 -15.73
N GLN A 98 -18.81 11.25 -15.67
CA GLN A 98 -19.99 11.65 -16.43
C GLN A 98 -20.51 13.05 -16.00
N ASP A 99 -20.59 13.30 -14.69
CA ASP A 99 -21.02 14.58 -14.13
C ASP A 99 -20.02 15.72 -14.41
N ASN A 100 -18.77 15.38 -14.77
CA ASN A 100 -17.66 16.31 -15.04
C ASN A 100 -17.09 16.15 -16.45
N SER A 101 -17.95 16.11 -17.47
CA SER A 101 -17.60 15.88 -18.88
C SER A 101 -16.70 16.96 -19.52
N GLY A 102 -16.31 17.99 -18.80
CA GLY A 102 -15.45 19.08 -19.28
C GLY A 102 -13.95 18.76 -19.36
N TYR A 103 -13.52 17.55 -18.99
CA TYR A 103 -12.13 17.10 -19.16
C TYR A 103 -11.92 16.62 -20.61
N ASN A 104 -10.72 16.87 -21.13
CA ASN A 104 -10.35 16.46 -22.49
C ASN A 104 -9.96 14.95 -22.53
N LEU A 105 -10.93 14.09 -22.17
CA LEU A 105 -10.76 12.64 -22.26
C LEU A 105 -11.15 12.16 -23.66
N LYS A 106 -10.30 11.28 -24.23
CA LYS A 106 -10.56 10.65 -25.50
C LYS A 106 -11.59 9.51 -25.35
N SER A 107 -12.15 9.08 -26.47
CA SER A 107 -12.96 7.85 -26.50
C SER A 107 -12.15 6.68 -25.94
N GLY A 108 -12.69 5.97 -24.94
CA GLY A 108 -12.03 4.86 -24.28
C GLY A 108 -11.23 5.20 -23.02
N ASP A 109 -10.83 6.46 -22.81
CA ASP A 109 -10.06 6.88 -21.61
C ASP A 109 -10.82 6.56 -20.31
N THR A 110 -12.11 6.86 -20.27
CA THR A 110 -12.97 6.54 -19.13
C THR A 110 -13.00 5.04 -18.87
N ALA A 111 -13.28 4.23 -19.87
CA ALA A 111 -13.29 2.77 -19.73
C ALA A 111 -11.95 2.25 -19.19
N ARG A 112 -10.85 2.81 -19.68
CA ARG A 112 -9.49 2.45 -19.25
C ARG A 112 -9.26 2.71 -17.75
N VAL A 113 -9.67 3.87 -17.25
CA VAL A 113 -9.58 4.20 -15.82
C VAL A 113 -10.43 3.25 -14.98
N LEU A 114 -11.69 3.02 -15.40
CA LEU A 114 -12.62 2.16 -14.68
C LEU A 114 -12.14 0.70 -14.61
N GLU A 115 -11.56 0.17 -15.70
CA GLU A 115 -10.97 -1.17 -15.73
C GLU A 115 -9.80 -1.29 -14.75
N MET A 116 -8.89 -0.31 -14.71
CA MET A 116 -7.79 -0.30 -13.76
C MET A 116 -8.29 -0.30 -12.32
N ILE A 117 -9.28 0.54 -12.00
CA ILE A 117 -9.88 0.60 -10.66
C ILE A 117 -10.61 -0.71 -10.33
N ALA A 118 -11.44 -1.24 -11.22
CA ALA A 118 -12.22 -2.45 -10.96
C ALA A 118 -11.36 -3.69 -10.70
N ASP A 119 -10.15 -3.75 -11.28
CA ASP A 119 -9.27 -4.91 -11.24
C ASP A 119 -8.09 -4.77 -10.23
N HIS A 120 -7.88 -3.60 -9.62
CA HIS A 120 -6.69 -3.35 -8.79
C HIS A 120 -6.52 -4.32 -7.62
N SER A 121 -7.61 -4.82 -7.04
CA SER A 121 -7.59 -5.74 -5.91
C SER A 121 -7.28 -7.18 -6.28
N ASN A 122 -7.32 -7.54 -7.58
CA ASN A 122 -6.99 -8.88 -8.08
C ASN A 122 -5.47 -9.02 -8.26
N LYS A 123 -4.75 -9.29 -7.16
CA LYS A 123 -3.27 -9.31 -7.12
C LYS A 123 -2.67 -10.71 -7.23
N ASP A 124 -3.48 -11.75 -7.28
CA ASP A 124 -3.01 -13.15 -7.30
C ASP A 124 -2.69 -13.66 -8.70
N VAL A 125 -3.08 -12.90 -9.74
CA VAL A 125 -2.86 -13.25 -11.14
C VAL A 125 -1.84 -12.29 -11.74
N ARG A 126 -0.85 -12.86 -12.46
CA ARG A 126 0.11 -12.05 -13.20
C ARG A 126 -0.60 -11.19 -14.24
N GLU A 127 -0.38 -9.89 -14.18
CA GLU A 127 -1.01 -8.91 -15.04
C GLU A 127 -0.24 -8.75 -16.35
N GLN A 128 -0.95 -8.78 -17.47
CA GLN A 128 -0.37 -8.58 -18.81
C GLN A 128 -0.45 -7.11 -19.25
N ASP A 129 -1.43 -6.39 -18.73
CA ASP A 129 -1.60 -4.98 -19.01
C ASP A 129 -0.67 -4.15 -18.13
N PHE A 130 0.23 -3.38 -18.74
CA PHE A 130 1.26 -2.65 -18.03
C PHE A 130 0.69 -1.60 -17.07
N GLY A 131 -0.37 -0.86 -17.45
CA GLY A 131 -0.99 0.13 -16.57
C GLY A 131 -1.63 -0.49 -15.34
N LYS A 132 -2.36 -1.61 -15.51
CA LYS A 132 -2.93 -2.38 -14.41
C LYS A 132 -1.84 -2.98 -13.53
N ALA A 133 -0.76 -3.50 -14.14
CA ALA A 133 0.39 -4.04 -13.43
C ALA A 133 1.03 -2.99 -12.52
N VAL A 134 1.27 -1.77 -13.03
CA VAL A 134 1.85 -0.67 -12.26
C VAL A 134 0.94 -0.27 -11.09
N LEU A 135 -0.39 -0.18 -11.29
CA LEU A 135 -1.32 0.17 -10.21
C LEU A 135 -1.35 -0.88 -9.11
N LYS A 136 -1.46 -2.17 -9.47
CA LYS A 136 -1.45 -3.30 -8.52
C LYS A 136 -0.15 -3.36 -7.71
N ASP A 137 0.96 -3.12 -8.37
CA ASP A 137 2.28 -3.11 -7.75
C ASP A 137 2.44 -1.90 -6.83
N ALA A 138 2.00 -0.71 -7.25
CA ALA A 138 2.05 0.52 -6.45
C ALA A 138 1.25 0.38 -5.16
N ASP A 139 0.02 -0.16 -5.25
CA ASP A 139 -0.83 -0.44 -4.09
C ASP A 139 -0.21 -1.54 -3.18
N THR A 140 0.49 -2.52 -3.75
CA THR A 140 1.19 -3.55 -2.98
C THR A 140 2.39 -3.00 -2.22
N LEU A 141 3.09 -2.00 -2.76
CA LEU A 141 4.28 -1.40 -2.15
C LEU A 141 3.98 -0.50 -0.95
N ASP A 142 2.74 -0.03 -0.82
CA ASP A 142 2.39 0.83 0.31
C ASP A 142 2.49 0.07 1.64
N GLU A 143 2.85 0.81 2.67
CA GLU A 143 3.00 0.32 4.05
C GLU A 143 4.12 -0.73 4.27
N ILE A 144 4.88 -1.14 3.27
CA ILE A 144 6.07 -2.00 3.43
C ILE A 144 7.31 -1.14 3.73
N GLY A 145 8.29 -1.72 4.42
CA GLY A 145 9.55 -1.06 4.78
C GLY A 145 9.50 -0.33 6.12
N ALA A 146 9.85 0.94 6.18
CA ALA A 146 9.88 1.68 7.44
C ALA A 146 8.54 1.69 8.18
N MET A 147 7.43 1.82 7.44
CA MET A 147 6.09 1.79 8.04
C MET A 147 5.75 0.43 8.64
N SER A 148 6.15 -0.66 8.00
CA SER A 148 5.83 -2.01 8.47
C SER A 148 6.49 -2.37 9.79
N ILE A 149 7.64 -1.77 10.13
CA ILE A 149 8.28 -1.92 11.44
C ILE A 149 7.33 -1.46 12.55
N PHE A 150 6.75 -0.26 12.41
CA PHE A 150 5.78 0.27 13.37
C PHE A 150 4.46 -0.48 13.34
N MET A 151 4.03 -0.97 12.18
CA MET A 151 2.82 -1.78 12.07
C MET A 151 3.01 -3.14 12.76
N THR A 152 4.19 -3.72 12.65
CA THR A 152 4.56 -4.97 13.33
C THR A 152 4.49 -4.82 14.85
N SER A 153 4.89 -3.68 15.40
CA SER A 153 4.84 -3.44 16.85
C SER A 153 3.44 -3.50 17.45
N ASN A 154 2.38 -3.20 16.66
CA ASN A 154 0.99 -3.30 17.13
C ASN A 154 0.47 -4.74 17.36
N TRP A 155 1.25 -5.74 16.96
CA TRP A 155 0.96 -7.14 17.24
C TRP A 155 1.61 -7.65 18.53
N LEU A 156 2.41 -6.80 19.18
CA LEU A 156 3.17 -7.12 20.38
C LEU A 156 2.53 -6.47 21.61
N GLU A 157 2.86 -7.01 22.80
CA GLU A 157 2.48 -6.41 24.07
C GLU A 157 3.44 -5.26 24.39
N PRO A 158 2.97 -3.98 24.38
CA PRO A 158 3.88 -2.83 24.54
C PRO A 158 4.56 -2.76 25.92
N GLN A 159 4.00 -3.44 26.94
CA GLN A 159 4.53 -3.47 28.30
C GLN A 159 5.44 -4.67 28.54
N SER A 160 5.62 -5.56 27.56
CA SER A 160 6.52 -6.71 27.69
C SER A 160 7.97 -6.24 27.92
N PRO A 161 8.67 -6.75 28.94
CA PRO A 161 10.10 -6.48 29.09
C PRO A 161 10.95 -7.04 27.95
N PHE A 162 10.37 -7.93 27.13
CA PHE A 162 10.99 -8.53 25.97
C PHE A 162 10.56 -7.90 24.65
N PHE A 163 9.85 -6.75 24.69
CA PHE A 163 9.24 -6.12 23.51
C PHE A 163 10.20 -6.00 22.32
N PHE A 164 11.43 -5.56 22.51
CA PHE A 164 12.41 -5.39 21.44
C PHE A 164 12.93 -6.74 20.89
N TYR A 165 13.07 -7.75 21.72
CA TYR A 165 13.42 -9.11 21.29
C TYR A 165 12.29 -9.73 20.46
N GLU A 166 11.06 -9.58 20.91
CA GLU A 166 9.86 -10.03 20.20
C GLU A 166 9.67 -9.29 18.87
N LEU A 167 9.92 -7.96 18.87
CA LEU A 167 9.89 -7.14 17.64
C LEU A 167 10.91 -7.65 16.62
N ARG A 168 12.17 -7.81 17.04
CA ARG A 168 13.23 -8.36 16.19
C ARG A 168 12.83 -9.71 15.61
N GLN A 169 12.39 -10.65 16.47
CA GLN A 169 12.00 -11.98 16.03
C GLN A 169 10.83 -11.95 15.04
N ARG A 170 9.83 -11.13 15.31
CA ARG A 170 8.67 -11.00 14.41
C ARG A 170 9.03 -10.38 13.07
N LEU A 171 9.94 -9.40 13.04
CA LEU A 171 10.44 -8.83 11.79
C LEU A 171 11.16 -9.89 10.95
N ILE A 172 11.98 -10.74 11.58
CA ILE A 172 12.68 -11.85 10.90
C ILE A 172 11.66 -12.86 10.35
N ASP A 173 10.75 -13.35 11.18
CA ASP A 173 9.87 -14.47 10.83
C ASP A 173 8.77 -14.07 9.84
N PHE A 174 8.21 -12.87 9.98
CA PHE A 174 7.03 -12.45 9.23
C PHE A 174 7.35 -11.40 8.18
N GLU A 175 8.03 -10.30 8.54
CA GLU A 175 8.19 -9.16 7.63
C GLU A 175 9.11 -9.49 6.45
N LEU A 176 10.25 -10.11 6.70
CA LEU A 176 11.16 -10.53 5.63
C LEU A 176 10.51 -11.57 4.72
N SER A 177 9.84 -12.56 5.32
CA SER A 177 9.07 -13.57 4.57
C SER A 177 7.94 -12.94 3.75
N PHE A 178 7.27 -11.93 4.29
CA PHE A 178 6.23 -11.18 3.59
C PHE A 178 6.81 -10.43 2.38
N CYS A 179 7.96 -9.75 2.56
CA CYS A 179 8.65 -9.10 1.45
C CYS A 179 9.01 -10.09 0.33
N ASP A 180 9.52 -11.28 0.67
CA ASP A 180 9.87 -12.31 -0.33
C ASP A 180 8.64 -12.84 -1.08
N LYS A 181 7.54 -13.08 -0.38
CA LYS A 181 6.26 -13.45 -1.00
C LYS A 181 5.75 -12.35 -1.94
N LYS A 182 5.87 -11.08 -1.54
CA LYS A 182 5.46 -9.96 -2.39
C LYS A 182 6.37 -9.79 -3.60
N LEU A 183 7.70 -9.95 -3.46
CA LEU A 183 8.64 -9.95 -4.58
C LEU A 183 8.29 -10.99 -5.66
N ALA A 184 7.75 -12.13 -5.27
CA ALA A 184 7.36 -13.20 -6.19
C ALA A 184 6.14 -12.85 -7.04
N VAL A 185 5.22 -12.01 -6.52
CA VAL A 185 3.95 -11.68 -7.19
C VAL A 185 3.94 -10.31 -7.86
N LEU A 186 4.90 -9.43 -7.57
CA LEU A 186 5.02 -8.15 -8.27
C LEU A 186 5.26 -8.36 -9.77
N ASN A 187 4.59 -7.55 -10.57
CA ASN A 187 4.60 -7.63 -12.02
C ASN A 187 5.80 -6.91 -12.65
N THR A 188 6.08 -5.69 -12.21
CA THR A 188 7.04 -4.77 -12.82
C THR A 188 8.43 -4.87 -12.18
N ASN A 189 9.48 -4.57 -12.95
CA ASN A 189 10.85 -4.57 -12.45
C ASN A 189 11.09 -3.39 -11.51
N GLY A 190 10.55 -2.22 -11.84
CA GLY A 190 10.66 -1.02 -11.00
C GLY A 190 10.04 -1.23 -9.62
N ALA A 191 8.91 -1.92 -9.52
CA ALA A 191 8.32 -2.27 -8.22
C ALA A 191 9.18 -3.25 -7.44
N LYS A 192 9.75 -4.26 -8.12
CA LYS A 192 10.68 -5.22 -7.48
C LYS A 192 11.94 -4.55 -6.95
N GLU A 193 12.50 -3.58 -7.68
CA GLU A 193 13.63 -2.78 -7.21
C GLU A 193 13.26 -1.98 -5.95
N ILE A 194 12.14 -1.26 -5.97
CA ILE A 194 11.66 -0.52 -4.81
C ILE A 194 11.45 -1.44 -3.61
N LEU A 195 10.86 -2.62 -3.82
CA LEU A 195 10.64 -3.57 -2.71
C LEU A 195 11.95 -4.12 -2.16
N ARG A 196 12.96 -4.38 -3.00
CA ARG A 196 14.30 -4.79 -2.52
C ARG A 196 14.96 -3.70 -1.68
N GLU A 197 14.86 -2.42 -2.09
CA GLU A 197 15.35 -1.28 -1.30
C GLU A 197 14.65 -1.21 0.07
N LYS A 198 13.32 -1.38 0.09
CA LYS A 198 12.54 -1.40 1.33
C LYS A 198 12.89 -2.59 2.22
N LYS A 199 13.06 -3.78 1.64
CA LYS A 199 13.50 -4.98 2.36
C LYS A 199 14.88 -4.79 2.97
N ALA A 200 15.84 -4.27 2.20
CA ALA A 200 17.19 -3.97 2.69
C ALA A 200 17.19 -2.99 3.87
N PHE A 201 16.27 -2.00 3.86
CA PHE A 201 16.09 -1.12 5.01
C PHE A 201 15.63 -1.90 6.27
N VAL A 202 14.68 -2.82 6.13
CA VAL A 202 14.21 -3.65 7.26
C VAL A 202 15.33 -4.58 7.75
N GLU A 203 16.10 -5.19 6.84
CA GLU A 203 17.25 -6.03 7.18
C GLU A 203 18.31 -5.24 7.97
N ASN A 204 18.62 -4.01 7.53
CA ASN A 204 19.55 -3.13 8.24
C ASN A 204 19.03 -2.72 9.62
N PHE A 205 17.72 -2.44 9.75
CA PHE A 205 17.09 -2.16 11.04
C PHE A 205 17.19 -3.36 12.00
N ILE A 206 16.93 -4.58 11.50
CA ILE A 206 17.05 -5.81 12.28
C ILE A 206 18.51 -6.02 12.74
N ALA A 207 19.47 -5.78 11.84
CA ALA A 207 20.89 -5.91 12.17
C ALA A 207 21.31 -4.93 13.27
N GLN A 208 20.92 -3.65 13.16
CA GLN A 208 21.18 -2.63 14.16
C GLN A 208 20.52 -2.98 15.50
N LEU A 209 19.23 -3.33 15.48
CA LEU A 209 18.52 -3.74 16.69
C LEU A 209 19.14 -4.98 17.34
N THR A 210 19.64 -5.92 16.55
CA THR A 210 20.34 -7.11 17.05
C THR A 210 21.62 -6.73 17.77
N ASP A 211 22.40 -5.80 17.23
CA ASP A 211 23.63 -5.28 17.85
C ASP A 211 23.34 -4.60 19.18
N GLU A 212 22.31 -3.74 19.22
CA GLU A 212 21.89 -3.02 20.43
C GLU A 212 21.33 -3.94 21.53
N LEU A 213 20.74 -5.07 21.15
CA LEU A 213 20.20 -6.07 22.08
C LEU A 213 21.22 -7.10 22.52
N GLN A 214 22.49 -7.00 22.11
CA GLN A 214 23.54 -7.93 22.53
C GLN A 214 23.74 -7.86 24.06
N ALA A 215 23.14 -8.84 24.73
CA ALA A 215 23.43 -9.21 26.10
C ALA A 215 24.21 -10.53 26.09
N ASP A 216 24.64 -11.01 27.25
CA ASP A 216 25.15 -12.39 27.36
C ASP A 216 24.10 -13.36 26.81
N GLY A 217 24.40 -14.02 25.71
CA GLY A 217 23.42 -14.84 24.96
C GLY A 217 22.85 -16.00 25.79
N TYR A 218 23.57 -16.47 26.79
CA TYR A 218 23.07 -17.47 27.73
C TYR A 218 21.99 -16.90 28.64
N ILE A 219 22.22 -15.69 29.19
CA ILE A 219 21.24 -15.01 30.05
C ILE A 219 20.00 -14.62 29.27
N GLU A 220 20.16 -14.12 28.04
CA GLU A 220 19.03 -13.82 27.13
C GLU A 220 18.15 -15.06 26.92
N GLN A 221 18.73 -16.20 26.55
CA GLN A 221 17.98 -17.43 26.32
C GLN A 221 17.31 -17.96 27.58
N MET A 222 17.96 -17.87 28.74
CA MET A 222 17.39 -18.24 30.02
C MET A 222 16.16 -17.42 30.36
N LEU A 223 16.24 -16.09 30.22
CA LEU A 223 15.14 -15.17 30.54
C LEU A 223 13.93 -15.37 29.59
N LEU A 224 14.18 -15.52 28.27
CA LEU A 224 13.15 -15.82 27.29
C LEU A 224 12.50 -17.19 27.51
N GLY A 225 13.28 -18.17 27.97
CA GLY A 225 12.79 -19.51 28.35
C GLY A 225 11.88 -19.48 29.57
N LEU A 226 12.20 -18.68 30.57
CA LEU A 226 11.37 -18.53 31.77
C LEU A 226 10.03 -17.83 31.47
N SER A 227 10.03 -16.80 30.59
CA SER A 227 8.81 -16.09 30.23
C SER A 227 7.79 -16.96 29.47
N LYS A 228 8.26 -17.98 28.71
CA LYS A 228 7.38 -18.90 27.98
C LYS A 228 6.76 -19.99 28.84
N ASN A 229 7.35 -20.28 30.01
CA ASN A 229 6.92 -21.34 30.92
C ASN A 229 6.11 -20.84 32.13
N GLY A 230 5.91 -19.54 32.25
CA GLY A 230 5.22 -18.90 33.39
C GLY A 230 3.84 -18.33 33.07
N GLY A 231 3.23 -18.69 31.92
CA GLY A 231 1.91 -18.22 31.52
C GLY A 231 0.83 -19.31 31.61
#